data_2ed064af1ca22e139d6a98d09f23dccc
#
_entry.id   2ed064af1ca22e139d6a98d09f23dccc
#
_cell.length_a   1.000
_cell.length_b   1.000
_cell.length_c   1.000
_cell.angle_alpha   90.00
_cell.angle_beta   90.00
_cell.angle_gamma   90.00
#
_symmetry.space_group_name_H-M   'P 1'
#
loop_
_entity.id
_entity.type
_entity.pdbx_description
1 polymer ?
#
loop_
_entity_poly.entity_id
_entity_poly.type
_entity_poly.pdbx_seq_one_letter_code
_entity_poly.pdbx_strand_id
1 'polypeptide(L)'
;KEIGDYLVDNEPAVSRYNVIKGFLNLVIDPTFWNSVLRGIARQEDYGFAKADENSPLVMVEYSSPNTNKPLHLGHLRNILLGYSLASILKACGNRVVKTNIVNDRGIHICKSMLAWQKWGDGATPESTGKKGDHLIGDFYVLFDKHYKAEVKELMAKGMTQEEAEAASPLMLEAREMLRKWEQKDPEVRSLWEMMNRWVYAGFDETYERMGVDFDKIYYESNTYLEGKEKVLEGLEKGIMYRKEDGSVWADLTADGLDHKLLLRKDGTSVYMTQDIGTAKLRYQDYPIDKMIYVVGNEQNYHFQVLSLLLDKLGFKWGKDLVHFSYGMVELPEGKMKSREGTVVDADDLMDEMVNTARSVSAELGKLDGCTPEEIDEITETVGLGALKYFLLKVDPRKNMTFNPK
;
A
#
# COMPACT_ATOMS: atom_id res chain seq x y z
N LYS A 1 54.42 -15.43 11.64
CA LYS A 1 55.06 -15.95 10.41
C LYS A 1 54.61 -17.39 10.12
N GLU A 2 54.84 -18.31 11.03
CA GLU A 2 54.55 -19.77 10.87
C GLU A 2 53.13 -20.03 10.32
N ILE A 3 52.11 -19.32 10.80
CA ILE A 3 50.77 -19.47 10.28
C ILE A 3 50.66 -19.00 8.81
N GLY A 4 51.36 -17.91 8.46
CA GLY A 4 51.36 -17.39 7.09
C GLY A 4 52.11 -18.33 6.14
N ASP A 5 53.25 -18.88 6.55
CA ASP A 5 53.99 -19.86 5.80
C ASP A 5 53.15 -21.13 5.57
N TYR A 6 52.54 -21.65 6.63
CA TYR A 6 51.64 -22.80 6.54
C TYR A 6 50.45 -22.56 5.57
N LEU A 7 49.83 -21.39 5.60
CA LEU A 7 48.72 -21.09 4.70
C LEU A 7 49.14 -21.02 3.23
N VAL A 8 50.29 -20.43 2.94
CA VAL A 8 50.82 -20.39 1.56
C VAL A 8 51.15 -21.78 1.04
N ASP A 9 51.71 -22.67 1.90
CA ASP A 9 52.10 -24.01 1.51
C ASP A 9 50.92 -25.00 1.41
N ASN A 10 49.81 -24.76 2.13
CA ASN A 10 48.73 -25.74 2.24
C ASN A 10 47.38 -25.26 1.74
N GLU A 11 47.19 -23.95 1.46
CA GLU A 11 45.96 -23.38 0.98
C GLU A 11 46.13 -22.77 -0.41
N PRO A 12 45.73 -23.47 -1.49
CA PRO A 12 45.93 -23.02 -2.85
C PRO A 12 45.32 -21.65 -3.18
N ALA A 13 44.32 -21.21 -2.40
CA ALA A 13 43.73 -19.90 -2.55
C ALA A 13 44.63 -18.77 -2.04
N VAL A 14 45.69 -19.07 -1.27
CA VAL A 14 46.59 -18.06 -0.72
C VAL A 14 47.92 -18.07 -1.46
N SER A 15 48.20 -17.00 -2.22
CA SER A 15 49.43 -16.91 -3.00
C SER A 15 50.62 -16.35 -2.21
N ARG A 16 50.37 -15.46 -1.27
CA ARG A 16 51.41 -14.86 -0.41
C ARG A 16 50.78 -14.20 0.82
N TYR A 17 51.60 -13.83 1.76
CA TYR A 17 51.18 -13.08 2.93
C TYR A 17 52.21 -12.01 3.35
N ASN A 18 51.81 -11.08 4.20
CA ASN A 18 52.71 -10.24 4.96
C ASN A 18 52.16 -10.02 6.39
N VAL A 19 53.04 -9.65 7.30
CA VAL A 19 52.70 -9.34 8.69
C VAL A 19 53.07 -7.89 8.98
N ILE A 20 52.08 -7.08 9.27
CA ILE A 20 52.27 -5.68 9.59
C ILE A 20 51.59 -5.35 10.92
N LYS A 21 52.35 -4.89 11.90
CA LYS A 21 51.85 -4.50 13.24
C LYS A 21 50.97 -5.58 13.91
N GLY A 22 51.35 -6.87 13.74
CA GLY A 22 50.61 -7.99 14.32
C GLY A 22 49.43 -8.51 13.50
N PHE A 23 49.08 -7.85 12.40
CA PHE A 23 48.05 -8.33 11.47
C PHE A 23 48.67 -9.23 10.39
N LEU A 24 48.09 -10.41 10.22
CA LEU A 24 48.40 -11.31 9.12
C LEU A 24 47.51 -10.94 7.92
N ASN A 25 48.12 -10.37 6.89
CA ASN A 25 47.41 -10.01 5.66
C ASN A 25 47.68 -11.08 4.61
N LEU A 26 46.62 -11.65 4.05
CA LEU A 26 46.71 -12.71 3.04
C LEU A 26 46.42 -12.11 1.66
N VAL A 27 47.13 -12.58 0.66
CA VAL A 27 46.86 -12.27 -0.75
C VAL A 27 46.28 -13.50 -1.41
N ILE A 28 45.03 -13.36 -1.85
CA ILE A 28 44.30 -14.45 -2.50
C ILE A 28 44.76 -14.54 -3.97
N ASP A 29 44.95 -15.76 -4.44
CA ASP A 29 45.35 -16.01 -5.82
C ASP A 29 44.23 -15.60 -6.80
N PRO A 30 44.58 -14.91 -7.90
CA PRO A 30 43.59 -14.51 -8.90
C PRO A 30 42.76 -15.65 -9.49
N THR A 31 43.33 -16.85 -9.58
CA THR A 31 42.60 -18.03 -10.10
C THR A 31 41.47 -18.46 -9.19
N PHE A 32 41.59 -18.25 -7.88
CA PHE A 32 40.49 -18.44 -6.94
C PHE A 32 39.31 -17.50 -7.26
N TRP A 33 39.59 -16.20 -7.40
CA TRP A 33 38.55 -15.22 -7.77
C TRP A 33 37.89 -15.53 -9.10
N ASN A 34 38.67 -15.96 -10.10
CA ASN A 34 38.12 -16.38 -11.38
C ASN A 34 37.22 -17.63 -11.23
N SER A 35 37.55 -18.57 -10.34
CA SER A 35 36.71 -19.74 -10.08
C SER A 35 35.41 -19.35 -9.41
N VAL A 36 35.45 -18.42 -8.44
CA VAL A 36 34.25 -17.84 -7.78
C VAL A 36 33.37 -17.13 -8.82
N LEU A 37 33.93 -16.26 -9.65
CA LEU A 37 33.20 -15.55 -10.70
C LEU A 37 32.49 -16.52 -11.67
N ARG A 38 33.20 -17.57 -12.09
CA ARG A 38 32.60 -18.63 -12.93
C ARG A 38 31.49 -19.38 -12.22
N GLY A 39 31.64 -19.62 -10.91
CA GLY A 39 30.61 -20.24 -10.07
C GLY A 39 29.35 -19.37 -10.00
N ILE A 40 29.52 -18.07 -9.80
CA ILE A 40 28.43 -17.07 -9.79
C ILE A 40 27.73 -17.04 -11.16
N ALA A 41 28.51 -16.94 -12.25
CA ALA A 41 27.97 -16.82 -13.60
C ALA A 41 27.16 -18.05 -14.08
N ARG A 42 27.31 -19.19 -13.43
CA ARG A 42 26.59 -20.44 -13.73
C ARG A 42 25.31 -20.62 -12.94
N GLN A 43 25.05 -19.73 -11.99
CA GLN A 43 23.88 -19.81 -11.09
C GLN A 43 23.03 -18.57 -11.31
N GLU A 44 21.79 -18.75 -11.77
CA GLU A 44 20.83 -17.65 -11.95
C GLU A 44 20.39 -17.03 -10.63
N ASP A 45 20.39 -17.83 -9.56
CA ASP A 45 19.92 -17.47 -8.22
C ASP A 45 21.05 -17.45 -7.16
N TYR A 46 22.28 -17.10 -7.58
CA TYR A 46 23.41 -17.02 -6.65
C TYR A 46 23.16 -16.04 -5.50
N GLY A 47 23.30 -16.52 -4.27
CA GLY A 47 23.04 -15.73 -3.07
C GLY A 47 21.60 -15.79 -2.57
N PHE A 48 20.69 -16.46 -3.30
CA PHE A 48 19.32 -16.67 -2.87
C PHE A 48 19.18 -17.99 -2.11
N ALA A 49 18.48 -17.96 -0.98
CA ALA A 49 18.04 -19.18 -0.31
C ALA A 49 16.77 -19.70 -1.00
N LYS A 50 16.67 -21.01 -1.17
CA LYS A 50 15.50 -21.65 -1.76
C LYS A 50 14.47 -21.97 -0.70
N ALA A 51 13.23 -21.54 -0.91
CA ALA A 51 12.10 -21.95 -0.09
C ALA A 51 11.68 -23.40 -0.44
N ASP A 52 11.23 -24.13 0.55
CA ASP A 52 10.58 -25.44 0.43
C ASP A 52 9.22 -25.45 1.13
N GLU A 53 8.57 -26.60 1.21
CA GLU A 53 7.26 -26.75 1.83
C GLU A 53 7.24 -26.46 3.35
N ASN A 54 8.39 -26.57 4.02
CA ASN A 54 8.57 -26.31 5.45
C ASN A 54 9.01 -24.87 5.74
N SER A 55 9.35 -24.11 4.70
CA SER A 55 9.74 -22.72 4.86
C SER A 55 8.58 -21.86 5.37
N PRO A 56 8.85 -20.88 6.25
CA PRO A 56 7.81 -20.00 6.77
C PRO A 56 7.00 -19.30 5.65
N LEU A 57 5.68 -19.24 5.82
CA LEU A 57 4.80 -18.48 4.95
C LEU A 57 4.63 -17.07 5.50
N VAL A 58 5.12 -16.10 4.77
CA VAL A 58 5.00 -14.68 5.12
C VAL A 58 4.04 -13.99 4.15
N MET A 59 2.99 -13.39 4.68
CA MET A 59 2.09 -12.54 3.88
C MET A 59 2.48 -11.08 4.06
N VAL A 60 2.62 -10.36 2.96
CA VAL A 60 2.98 -8.94 2.96
C VAL A 60 1.86 -8.15 2.28
N GLU A 61 1.21 -7.27 3.05
CA GLU A 61 0.19 -6.34 2.53
C GLU A 61 0.83 -5.00 2.19
N TYR A 62 0.51 -4.50 1.02
CA TYR A 62 0.88 -3.15 0.59
C TYR A 62 -0.10 -2.58 -0.44
N SER A 63 0.03 -1.31 -0.76
CA SER A 63 -0.85 -0.47 -1.58
C SER A 63 -2.11 0.00 -0.85
N SER A 64 -3.08 -0.84 -0.61
CA SER A 64 -4.34 -0.54 0.12
C SER A 64 -5.05 0.73 -0.36
N PRO A 65 -5.33 0.86 -1.68
CA PRO A 65 -5.89 2.08 -2.26
C PRO A 65 -7.40 2.20 -2.03
N ASN A 66 -7.90 3.44 -2.08
CA ASN A 66 -9.34 3.72 -2.15
C ASN A 66 -9.76 3.95 -3.60
N THR A 67 -10.88 3.38 -4.03
CA THR A 67 -11.34 3.45 -5.42
C THR A 67 -12.03 4.77 -5.81
N ASN A 68 -11.93 5.80 -5.00
CA ASN A 68 -12.46 7.13 -5.29
C ASN A 68 -11.44 8.13 -5.86
N LYS A 69 -10.20 7.67 -6.08
CA LYS A 69 -9.10 8.52 -6.56
C LYS A 69 -7.98 7.68 -7.15
N PRO A 70 -7.14 8.27 -8.05
CA PRO A 70 -5.96 7.60 -8.58
C PRO A 70 -4.89 7.40 -7.50
N LEU A 71 -3.89 6.58 -7.82
CA LEU A 71 -2.70 6.44 -7.01
C LEU A 71 -1.86 7.72 -7.04
N HIS A 72 -1.14 7.99 -5.97
CA HIS A 72 -0.30 9.18 -5.85
C HIS A 72 1.07 8.84 -5.24
N LEU A 73 1.97 9.82 -5.18
CA LEU A 73 3.33 9.67 -4.66
C LEU A 73 3.42 8.91 -3.32
N GLY A 74 2.47 9.13 -2.40
CA GLY A 74 2.41 8.40 -1.13
C GLY A 74 2.16 6.89 -1.33
N HIS A 75 1.29 6.54 -2.30
CA HIS A 75 1.07 5.14 -2.67
C HIS A 75 2.32 4.53 -3.33
N LEU A 76 3.03 5.27 -4.18
CA LEU A 76 4.27 4.78 -4.80
C LEU A 76 5.29 4.34 -3.75
N ARG A 77 5.51 5.17 -2.71
CA ARG A 77 6.42 4.79 -1.62
C ARG A 77 5.96 3.52 -0.90
N ASN A 78 4.69 3.43 -0.54
CA ASN A 78 4.11 2.25 0.10
C ASN A 78 4.33 0.99 -0.73
N ILE A 79 3.93 1.05 -2.00
CA ILE A 79 3.98 -0.06 -2.95
C ILE A 79 5.42 -0.55 -3.14
N LEU A 80 6.35 0.37 -3.35
CA LEU A 80 7.76 0.03 -3.58
C LEU A 80 8.42 -0.56 -2.33
N LEU A 81 8.12 -0.03 -1.14
CA LEU A 81 8.60 -0.60 0.12
C LEU A 81 8.06 -2.02 0.33
N GLY A 82 6.76 -2.22 0.12
CA GLY A 82 6.11 -3.52 0.30
C GLY A 82 6.62 -4.57 -0.69
N TYR A 83 6.69 -4.21 -1.97
CA TYR A 83 7.20 -5.11 -3.01
C TYR A 83 8.68 -5.47 -2.81
N SER A 84 9.51 -4.49 -2.44
CA SER A 84 10.93 -4.72 -2.14
C SER A 84 11.11 -5.63 -0.92
N LEU A 85 10.32 -5.40 0.15
CA LEU A 85 10.33 -6.25 1.34
C LEU A 85 9.94 -7.69 1.00
N ALA A 86 8.87 -7.87 0.24
CA ALA A 86 8.41 -9.18 -0.23
C ALA A 86 9.50 -9.90 -1.05
N SER A 87 10.17 -9.18 -1.96
CA SER A 87 11.25 -9.71 -2.78
C SER A 87 12.46 -10.14 -1.96
N ILE A 88 12.86 -9.35 -0.96
CA ILE A 88 13.97 -9.67 -0.05
C ILE A 88 13.61 -10.90 0.80
N LEU A 89 12.41 -10.95 1.36
CA LEU A 89 11.96 -12.11 2.16
C LEU A 89 11.94 -13.40 1.32
N LYS A 90 11.52 -13.32 0.07
CA LYS A 90 11.55 -14.44 -0.87
C LYS A 90 13.00 -14.87 -1.15
N ALA A 91 13.90 -13.92 -1.39
CA ALA A 91 15.32 -14.19 -1.58
C ALA A 91 16.00 -14.81 -0.34
N CYS A 92 15.46 -14.56 0.84
CA CYS A 92 15.90 -15.16 2.11
C CYS A 92 15.30 -16.56 2.37
N GLY A 93 14.59 -17.17 1.42
CA GLY A 93 14.06 -18.52 1.52
C GLY A 93 12.72 -18.64 2.24
N ASN A 94 11.95 -17.56 2.33
CA ASN A 94 10.57 -17.64 2.78
C ASN A 94 9.63 -17.92 1.60
N ARG A 95 8.51 -18.60 1.87
CA ARG A 95 7.34 -18.57 1.01
C ARG A 95 6.63 -17.25 1.23
N VAL A 96 6.40 -16.48 0.18
CA VAL A 96 5.82 -15.13 0.30
C VAL A 96 4.53 -15.04 -0.48
N VAL A 97 3.49 -14.48 0.16
CA VAL A 97 2.23 -14.10 -0.47
C VAL A 97 2.12 -12.58 -0.44
N LYS A 98 2.11 -11.96 -1.60
CA LYS A 98 1.89 -10.52 -1.77
C LYS A 98 0.39 -10.25 -1.83
N THR A 99 -0.11 -9.38 -0.95
CA THR A 99 -1.53 -9.09 -0.88
C THR A 99 -1.82 -7.60 -0.85
N ASN A 100 -3.02 -7.27 -1.29
CA ASN A 100 -3.58 -5.93 -1.29
C ASN A 100 -5.00 -5.98 -0.72
N ILE A 101 -5.41 -4.93 -0.02
CA ILE A 101 -6.81 -4.70 0.35
C ILE A 101 -7.30 -3.45 -0.37
N VAL A 102 -8.27 -3.61 -1.25
CA VAL A 102 -8.85 -2.50 -2.02
C VAL A 102 -10.09 -1.98 -1.30
N ASN A 103 -10.07 -0.71 -0.93
CA ASN A 103 -11.17 -0.04 -0.26
C ASN A 103 -12.16 0.48 -1.30
N ASP A 104 -13.07 -0.40 -1.71
CA ASP A 104 -14.03 -0.22 -2.81
C ASP A 104 -15.46 0.10 -2.35
N ARG A 105 -15.66 0.36 -1.04
CA ARG A 105 -16.96 0.71 -0.47
C ARG A 105 -16.87 1.91 0.47
N GLY A 106 -18.03 2.45 0.81
CA GLY A 106 -18.16 3.51 1.81
C GLY A 106 -18.58 4.84 1.21
N ILE A 107 -18.72 5.83 2.10
CA ILE A 107 -19.29 7.15 1.74
C ILE A 107 -18.48 7.87 0.65
N HIS A 108 -17.14 7.70 0.64
CA HIS A 108 -16.29 8.36 -0.35
C HIS A 108 -16.51 7.82 -1.76
N ILE A 109 -16.76 6.51 -1.88
CA ILE A 109 -17.10 5.89 -3.17
C ILE A 109 -18.47 6.38 -3.64
N CYS A 110 -19.46 6.43 -2.74
CA CYS A 110 -20.80 6.95 -3.06
C CYS A 110 -20.78 8.41 -3.49
N LYS A 111 -19.87 9.23 -2.99
CA LYS A 111 -19.68 10.62 -3.46
C LYS A 111 -19.30 10.69 -4.92
N SER A 112 -18.34 9.89 -5.37
CA SER A 112 -17.96 9.82 -6.78
C SER A 112 -19.09 9.27 -7.65
N MET A 113 -19.79 8.24 -7.18
CA MET A 113 -20.94 7.66 -7.88
C MET A 113 -22.06 8.67 -8.07
N LEU A 114 -22.42 9.41 -7.01
CA LEU A 114 -23.46 10.42 -7.07
C LEU A 114 -23.06 11.59 -7.99
N ALA A 115 -21.82 12.04 -7.95
CA ALA A 115 -21.32 13.07 -8.85
C ALA A 115 -21.41 12.64 -10.32
N TRP A 116 -21.05 11.40 -10.62
CA TRP A 116 -21.18 10.85 -11.96
C TRP A 116 -22.63 10.80 -12.43
N GLN A 117 -23.56 10.38 -11.57
CA GLN A 117 -25.00 10.38 -11.90
C GLN A 117 -25.56 11.78 -12.18
N LYS A 118 -25.14 12.79 -11.39
CA LYS A 118 -25.67 14.14 -11.49
C LYS A 118 -25.05 14.96 -12.63
N TRP A 119 -23.77 14.76 -12.91
CA TRP A 119 -23.00 15.66 -13.79
C TRP A 119 -22.11 14.92 -14.80
N GLY A 120 -22.20 13.61 -14.87
CA GLY A 120 -21.31 12.81 -15.72
C GLY A 120 -21.80 12.63 -17.15
N ASP A 121 -23.07 12.89 -17.44
CA ASP A 121 -23.68 12.73 -18.77
C ASP A 121 -23.31 11.41 -19.48
N GLY A 122 -23.17 10.33 -18.70
CA GLY A 122 -22.79 9.01 -19.21
C GLY A 122 -21.31 8.88 -19.60
N ALA A 123 -20.42 9.75 -19.11
CA ALA A 123 -18.99 9.70 -19.38
C ALA A 123 -18.39 8.35 -18.94
N THR A 124 -17.59 7.75 -19.83
CA THR A 124 -16.82 6.51 -19.58
C THR A 124 -15.33 6.76 -19.88
N PRO A 125 -14.43 5.87 -19.44
CA PRO A 125 -13.04 5.96 -19.84
C PRO A 125 -12.86 6.03 -21.37
N GLU A 126 -13.61 5.21 -22.11
CA GLU A 126 -13.55 5.18 -23.57
C GLU A 126 -14.05 6.48 -24.20
N SER A 127 -15.16 7.05 -23.71
CA SER A 127 -15.72 8.28 -24.28
C SER A 127 -14.90 9.52 -23.99
N THR A 128 -14.16 9.52 -22.87
CA THR A 128 -13.35 10.65 -22.41
C THR A 128 -11.87 10.52 -22.77
N GLY A 129 -11.40 9.32 -23.11
CA GLY A 129 -9.99 9.02 -23.28
C GLY A 129 -9.19 9.10 -21.97
N LYS A 130 -9.86 9.13 -20.81
CA LYS A 130 -9.23 9.17 -19.50
C LYS A 130 -9.16 7.77 -18.89
N LYS A 131 -8.06 7.48 -18.21
CA LYS A 131 -7.90 6.30 -17.39
C LYS A 131 -8.98 6.25 -16.29
N GLY A 132 -9.50 5.07 -15.97
CA GLY A 132 -10.70 4.95 -15.14
C GLY A 132 -10.58 5.52 -13.73
N ASP A 133 -9.44 5.31 -13.06
CA ASP A 133 -9.19 5.87 -11.72
C ASP A 133 -9.07 7.40 -11.73
N HIS A 134 -8.51 7.98 -12.79
CA HIS A 134 -8.47 9.43 -12.99
C HIS A 134 -9.87 10.00 -13.24
N LEU A 135 -10.67 9.35 -14.07
CA LEU A 135 -12.05 9.78 -14.34
C LEU A 135 -12.89 9.80 -13.05
N ILE A 136 -12.79 8.73 -12.25
CA ILE A 136 -13.51 8.65 -10.96
C ILE A 136 -12.98 9.69 -9.96
N GLY A 137 -11.66 9.92 -9.95
CA GLY A 137 -11.04 10.97 -9.15
C GLY A 137 -11.58 12.37 -9.47
N ASP A 138 -11.81 12.69 -10.75
CA ASP A 138 -12.41 13.95 -11.18
C ASP A 138 -13.83 14.12 -10.59
N PHE A 139 -14.64 13.07 -10.60
CA PHE A 139 -15.96 13.09 -9.99
C PHE A 139 -15.92 13.23 -8.47
N TYR A 140 -14.92 12.68 -7.81
CA TYR A 140 -14.72 12.88 -6.38
C TYR A 140 -14.42 14.34 -6.05
N VAL A 141 -13.56 14.99 -6.82
CA VAL A 141 -13.24 16.42 -6.68
C VAL A 141 -14.46 17.29 -7.02
N LEU A 142 -15.20 16.92 -8.06
CA LEU A 142 -16.43 17.62 -8.46
C LEU A 142 -17.50 17.58 -7.35
N PHE A 143 -17.69 16.41 -6.72
CA PHE A 143 -18.55 16.29 -5.55
C PHE A 143 -18.15 17.27 -4.45
N ASP A 144 -16.86 17.27 -4.07
CA ASP A 144 -16.35 18.11 -2.98
C ASP A 144 -16.56 19.61 -3.28
N LYS A 145 -16.38 20.02 -4.53
CA LYS A 145 -16.64 21.40 -4.98
C LYS A 145 -18.11 21.81 -4.77
N HIS A 146 -19.05 20.99 -5.22
CA HIS A 146 -20.48 21.27 -5.07
C HIS A 146 -20.92 21.18 -3.60
N TYR A 147 -20.41 20.21 -2.86
CA TYR A 147 -20.66 20.06 -1.44
C TYR A 147 -20.22 21.28 -0.63
N LYS A 148 -19.01 21.79 -0.87
CA LYS A 148 -18.51 23.01 -0.21
C LYS A 148 -19.34 24.24 -0.55
N ALA A 149 -19.81 24.36 -1.78
CA ALA A 149 -20.73 25.45 -2.19
C ALA A 149 -22.06 25.37 -1.43
N GLU A 150 -22.66 24.17 -1.36
CA GLU A 150 -23.91 23.93 -0.61
C GLU A 150 -23.74 24.27 0.89
N VAL A 151 -22.68 23.79 1.52
CA VAL A 151 -22.40 24.10 2.94
C VAL A 151 -22.24 25.59 3.15
N LYS A 152 -21.56 26.30 2.26
CA LYS A 152 -21.41 27.77 2.33
C LYS A 152 -22.76 28.50 2.21
N GLU A 153 -23.65 28.06 1.32
CA GLU A 153 -24.99 28.62 1.20
C GLU A 153 -25.83 28.38 2.45
N LEU A 154 -25.78 27.21 3.04
CA LEU A 154 -26.50 26.89 4.28
C LEU A 154 -25.97 27.70 5.47
N MET A 155 -24.66 27.90 5.56
CA MET A 155 -24.06 28.78 6.56
C MET A 155 -24.49 30.25 6.38
N ALA A 156 -24.60 30.72 5.13
CA ALA A 156 -25.13 32.08 4.82
C ALA A 156 -26.59 32.27 5.25
N LYS A 157 -27.35 31.18 5.38
CA LYS A 157 -28.72 31.15 5.92
C LYS A 157 -28.79 31.06 7.45
N GLY A 158 -27.66 31.11 8.15
CA GLY A 158 -27.57 31.16 9.61
C GLY A 158 -27.23 29.81 10.29
N MET A 159 -26.94 28.77 9.56
CA MET A 159 -26.49 27.50 10.14
C MET A 159 -25.02 27.55 10.58
N THR A 160 -24.69 26.85 11.63
CA THR A 160 -23.28 26.55 11.97
C THR A 160 -22.67 25.62 10.92
N GLN A 161 -21.35 25.52 10.86
CA GLN A 161 -20.68 24.62 9.93
C GLN A 161 -21.14 23.16 10.13
N GLU A 162 -21.21 22.68 11.37
CA GLU A 162 -21.67 21.33 11.68
C GLU A 162 -23.09 21.07 11.21
N GLU A 163 -23.99 22.01 11.46
CA GLU A 163 -25.39 21.93 11.01
C GLU A 163 -25.49 21.93 9.48
N ALA A 164 -24.75 22.79 8.81
CA ALA A 164 -24.72 22.88 7.35
C ALA A 164 -24.16 21.60 6.70
N GLU A 165 -23.08 21.06 7.25
CA GLU A 165 -22.50 19.79 6.80
C GLU A 165 -23.44 18.60 7.00
N ALA A 166 -24.19 18.59 8.12
CA ALA A 166 -25.17 17.55 8.41
C ALA A 166 -26.42 17.65 7.53
N ALA A 167 -26.85 18.87 7.19
CA ALA A 167 -28.05 19.17 6.43
C ALA A 167 -27.85 19.25 4.90
N SER A 168 -26.59 19.17 4.42
CA SER A 168 -26.29 19.23 2.99
C SER A 168 -27.07 18.17 2.20
N PRO A 169 -27.91 18.54 1.23
CA PRO A 169 -28.64 17.60 0.39
C PRO A 169 -27.73 16.59 -0.31
N LEU A 170 -26.59 17.02 -0.87
CA LEU A 170 -25.62 16.13 -1.51
C LEU A 170 -25.07 15.08 -0.54
N MET A 171 -24.78 15.48 0.69
CA MET A 171 -24.27 14.53 1.69
C MET A 171 -25.36 13.54 2.12
N LEU A 172 -26.60 14.01 2.26
CA LEU A 172 -27.74 13.15 2.58
C LEU A 172 -28.02 12.14 1.45
N GLU A 173 -27.97 12.57 0.19
CA GLU A 173 -28.10 11.67 -0.96
C GLU A 173 -26.96 10.65 -1.03
N ALA A 174 -25.72 11.04 -0.75
CA ALA A 174 -24.58 10.12 -0.71
C ALA A 174 -24.72 9.07 0.42
N ARG A 175 -25.23 9.48 1.58
CA ARG A 175 -25.53 8.55 2.69
C ARG A 175 -26.65 7.60 2.34
N GLU A 176 -27.70 8.08 1.67
CA GLU A 176 -28.79 7.24 1.20
C GLU A 176 -28.32 6.25 0.13
N MET A 177 -27.42 6.65 -0.77
CA MET A 177 -26.80 5.75 -1.74
C MET A 177 -26.00 4.64 -1.03
N LEU A 178 -25.23 4.97 0.01
CA LEU A 178 -24.52 3.96 0.80
C LEU A 178 -25.49 2.99 1.49
N ARG A 179 -26.59 3.49 2.05
CA ARG A 179 -27.63 2.65 2.67
C ARG A 179 -28.25 1.70 1.64
N LYS A 180 -28.58 2.18 0.45
CA LYS A 180 -29.09 1.35 -0.66
C LYS A 180 -28.05 0.29 -1.08
N TRP A 181 -26.77 0.67 -1.16
CA TRP A 181 -25.69 -0.26 -1.47
C TRP A 181 -25.64 -1.41 -0.45
N GLU A 182 -25.72 -1.11 0.85
CA GLU A 182 -25.76 -2.09 1.94
C GLU A 182 -27.00 -2.97 1.89
N GLN A 183 -28.14 -2.44 1.44
CA GLN A 183 -29.38 -3.17 1.21
C GLN A 183 -29.39 -4.00 -0.09
N LYS A 184 -28.27 -3.99 -0.84
CA LYS A 184 -28.13 -4.68 -2.13
C LYS A 184 -29.08 -4.19 -3.22
N ASP A 185 -29.40 -2.89 -3.20
CA ASP A 185 -30.20 -2.26 -4.28
C ASP A 185 -29.53 -2.53 -5.64
N PRO A 186 -30.24 -3.11 -6.61
CA PRO A 186 -29.63 -3.57 -7.85
C PRO A 186 -29.09 -2.43 -8.74
N GLU A 187 -29.74 -1.27 -8.73
CA GLU A 187 -29.31 -0.13 -9.54
C GLU A 187 -28.02 0.47 -8.97
N VAL A 188 -27.98 0.67 -7.64
CA VAL A 188 -26.80 1.20 -6.96
C VAL A 188 -25.63 0.23 -7.06
N ARG A 189 -25.89 -1.07 -6.93
CA ARG A 189 -24.86 -2.11 -7.08
C ARG A 189 -24.29 -2.17 -8.50
N SER A 190 -25.15 -2.07 -9.51
CA SER A 190 -24.72 -2.06 -10.92
C SER A 190 -23.84 -0.87 -11.24
N LEU A 191 -24.21 0.32 -10.76
CA LEU A 191 -23.40 1.53 -10.90
C LEU A 191 -22.05 1.38 -10.19
N TRP A 192 -22.07 0.90 -8.95
CA TRP A 192 -20.89 0.65 -8.15
C TRP A 192 -19.93 -0.34 -8.83
N GLU A 193 -20.43 -1.45 -9.35
CA GLU A 193 -19.61 -2.44 -10.07
C GLU A 193 -18.99 -1.85 -11.33
N MET A 194 -19.76 -1.11 -12.11
CA MET A 194 -19.27 -0.48 -13.33
C MET A 194 -18.12 0.48 -13.04
N MET A 195 -18.32 1.41 -12.10
CA MET A 195 -17.32 2.42 -11.77
C MET A 195 -16.07 1.83 -11.11
N ASN A 196 -16.23 0.89 -10.18
CA ASN A 196 -15.06 0.23 -9.57
C ASN A 196 -14.27 -0.61 -10.58
N ARG A 197 -14.92 -1.23 -11.57
CA ARG A 197 -14.23 -1.95 -12.65
C ARG A 197 -13.30 -1.02 -13.45
N TRP A 198 -13.72 0.21 -13.71
CA TRP A 198 -12.87 1.21 -14.34
C TRP A 198 -11.65 1.58 -13.48
N VAL A 199 -11.86 1.72 -12.18
CA VAL A 199 -10.77 2.04 -11.24
C VAL A 199 -9.79 0.88 -11.11
N TYR A 200 -10.28 -0.36 -11.01
CA TYR A 200 -9.41 -1.54 -10.92
C TYR A 200 -8.52 -1.65 -12.17
N ALA A 201 -9.10 -1.50 -13.36
CA ALA A 201 -8.32 -1.49 -14.61
C ALA A 201 -7.25 -0.37 -14.59
N GLY A 202 -7.59 0.82 -14.11
CA GLY A 202 -6.64 1.92 -13.97
C GLY A 202 -5.51 1.63 -12.98
N PHE A 203 -5.82 1.02 -11.85
CA PHE A 203 -4.78 0.59 -10.89
C PHE A 203 -3.86 -0.49 -11.48
N ASP A 204 -4.43 -1.45 -12.19
CA ASP A 204 -3.66 -2.53 -12.82
C ASP A 204 -2.63 -1.98 -13.81
N GLU A 205 -3.02 -0.99 -14.64
CA GLU A 205 -2.09 -0.31 -15.55
C GLU A 205 -0.92 0.35 -14.78
N THR A 206 -1.19 1.03 -13.68
CA THR A 206 -0.15 1.66 -12.87
C THR A 206 0.76 0.60 -12.22
N TYR A 207 0.21 -0.49 -11.68
CA TYR A 207 1.01 -1.58 -11.09
C TYR A 207 1.88 -2.27 -12.12
N GLU A 208 1.33 -2.57 -13.31
CA GLU A 208 2.08 -3.18 -14.40
C GLU A 208 3.26 -2.31 -14.82
N ARG A 209 3.02 -1.00 -15.02
CA ARG A 209 4.07 -0.05 -15.37
C ARG A 209 5.15 0.06 -14.29
N MET A 210 4.78 0.00 -13.01
CA MET A 210 5.74 -0.05 -11.90
C MET A 210 6.48 -1.39 -11.79
N GLY A 211 6.04 -2.43 -12.47
CA GLY A 211 6.58 -3.79 -12.34
C GLY A 211 6.31 -4.39 -10.97
N VAL A 212 5.12 -4.14 -10.40
CA VAL A 212 4.65 -4.71 -9.12
C VAL A 212 3.38 -5.51 -9.35
N ASP A 213 3.17 -6.53 -8.54
CA ASP A 213 2.04 -7.43 -8.63
C ASP A 213 1.56 -7.91 -7.27
N PHE A 214 0.46 -8.65 -7.25
CA PHE A 214 -0.14 -9.26 -6.06
C PHE A 214 -0.53 -10.70 -6.35
N ASP A 215 -0.31 -11.58 -5.38
CA ASP A 215 -0.76 -12.98 -5.47
C ASP A 215 -2.24 -13.11 -5.07
N LYS A 216 -2.73 -12.22 -4.19
CA LYS A 216 -4.12 -12.18 -3.75
C LYS A 216 -4.57 -10.76 -3.48
N ILE A 217 -5.73 -10.39 -4.01
CA ILE A 217 -6.39 -9.11 -3.72
C ILE A 217 -7.64 -9.39 -2.90
N TYR A 218 -7.79 -8.65 -1.80
CA TYR A 218 -9.00 -8.60 -0.99
C TYR A 218 -9.74 -7.30 -1.28
N TYR A 219 -11.06 -7.34 -1.22
CA TYR A 219 -11.92 -6.18 -1.43
C TYR A 219 -12.74 -5.93 -0.18
N GLU A 220 -12.75 -4.68 0.30
CA GLU A 220 -13.49 -4.32 1.52
C GLU A 220 -14.98 -4.65 1.40
N SER A 221 -15.55 -4.53 0.19
CA SER A 221 -16.92 -4.91 -0.12
C SER A 221 -17.27 -6.36 0.21
N ASN A 222 -16.27 -7.25 0.25
CA ASN A 222 -16.42 -8.67 0.58
C ASN A 222 -16.05 -8.97 2.05
N THR A 223 -15.12 -8.18 2.64
CA THR A 223 -14.55 -8.50 3.96
C THR A 223 -15.26 -7.81 5.14
N TYR A 224 -16.02 -6.74 4.88
CA TYR A 224 -16.53 -5.84 5.92
C TYR A 224 -17.53 -6.50 6.90
N LEU A 225 -18.22 -7.56 6.50
CA LEU A 225 -19.18 -8.27 7.36
C LEU A 225 -18.52 -9.26 8.33
N GLU A 226 -17.38 -9.81 7.96
CA GLU A 226 -16.68 -10.87 8.71
C GLU A 226 -16.21 -10.42 10.10
N GLY A 227 -15.83 -9.15 10.23
CA GLY A 227 -15.38 -8.60 11.51
C GLY A 227 -16.52 -8.40 12.52
N LYS A 228 -17.71 -8.06 12.02
CA LYS A 228 -18.89 -7.86 12.88
C LYS A 228 -19.26 -9.15 13.64
N GLU A 229 -19.30 -10.27 12.94
CA GLU A 229 -19.58 -11.57 13.53
C GLU A 229 -18.58 -11.88 14.66
N LYS A 230 -17.30 -11.64 14.41
CA LYS A 230 -16.24 -11.91 15.39
C LYS A 230 -16.31 -10.99 16.62
N VAL A 231 -16.70 -9.73 16.44
CA VAL A 231 -16.94 -8.79 17.54
C VAL A 231 -18.14 -9.22 18.38
N LEU A 232 -19.22 -9.69 17.76
CA LEU A 232 -20.40 -10.20 18.49
C LEU A 232 -20.07 -11.48 19.26
N GLU A 233 -19.27 -12.38 18.72
CA GLU A 233 -18.72 -13.54 19.44
C GLU A 233 -17.90 -13.09 20.68
N GLY A 234 -17.06 -12.07 20.51
CA GLY A 234 -16.28 -11.47 21.60
C GLY A 234 -17.18 -10.84 22.68
N LEU A 235 -18.31 -10.25 22.29
CA LEU A 235 -19.30 -9.72 23.22
C LEU A 235 -19.95 -10.84 24.06
N GLU A 236 -20.35 -11.95 23.42
CA GLU A 236 -20.91 -13.12 24.09
C GLU A 236 -19.93 -13.76 25.09
N LYS A 237 -18.64 -13.74 24.78
CA LYS A 237 -17.56 -14.24 25.65
C LYS A 237 -17.12 -13.26 26.73
N GLY A 238 -17.72 -12.06 26.81
CA GLY A 238 -17.36 -11.03 27.79
C GLY A 238 -16.02 -10.34 27.55
N ILE A 239 -15.42 -10.51 26.36
CA ILE A 239 -14.20 -9.81 25.92
C ILE A 239 -14.51 -8.35 25.54
N MET A 240 -15.69 -8.15 24.94
CA MET A 240 -16.25 -6.86 24.60
C MET A 240 -17.44 -6.54 25.51
N TYR A 241 -17.84 -5.28 25.55
CA TYR A 241 -19.02 -4.85 26.31
C TYR A 241 -19.90 -3.92 25.49
N ARG A 242 -21.18 -3.86 25.83
CA ARG A 242 -22.17 -3.00 25.20
C ARG A 242 -22.47 -1.82 26.09
N LYS A 243 -22.47 -0.61 25.54
CA LYS A 243 -22.94 0.60 26.21
C LYS A 243 -24.47 0.72 26.15
N GLU A 244 -25.05 1.60 26.99
CA GLU A 244 -26.48 1.86 27.02
C GLU A 244 -27.07 2.33 25.69
N ASP A 245 -26.26 3.04 24.89
CA ASP A 245 -26.64 3.50 23.55
C ASP A 245 -26.62 2.38 22.47
N GLY A 246 -26.29 1.15 22.86
CA GLY A 246 -26.22 -0.03 21.98
C GLY A 246 -24.87 -0.25 21.30
N SER A 247 -23.92 0.67 21.39
CA SER A 247 -22.58 0.54 20.79
C SER A 247 -21.75 -0.54 21.49
N VAL A 248 -20.85 -1.20 20.75
CA VAL A 248 -19.97 -2.26 21.27
C VAL A 248 -18.53 -1.77 21.33
N TRP A 249 -17.90 -1.99 22.47
CA TRP A 249 -16.58 -1.49 22.80
C TRP A 249 -15.69 -2.60 23.38
N ALA A 250 -14.38 -2.43 23.24
CA ALA A 250 -13.37 -3.18 23.96
C ALA A 250 -12.73 -2.28 25.02
N ASP A 251 -12.52 -2.83 26.21
CA ASP A 251 -11.73 -2.20 27.27
C ASP A 251 -10.28 -2.69 27.17
N LEU A 252 -9.38 -1.79 26.86
CA LEU A 252 -7.94 -2.04 26.70
C LEU A 252 -7.12 -1.31 27.77
N THR A 253 -7.75 -0.79 28.81
CA THR A 253 -7.08 0.01 29.87
C THR A 253 -6.07 -0.80 30.67
N ALA A 254 -6.32 -2.09 30.89
CA ALA A 254 -5.37 -3.00 31.51
C ALA A 254 -4.08 -3.19 30.71
N ASP A 255 -4.13 -2.93 29.42
CA ASP A 255 -2.99 -3.01 28.49
C ASP A 255 -2.36 -1.62 28.22
N GLY A 256 -2.78 -0.59 28.97
CA GLY A 256 -2.29 0.79 28.85
C GLY A 256 -2.83 1.56 27.64
N LEU A 257 -3.95 1.10 27.06
CA LEU A 257 -4.62 1.73 25.93
C LEU A 257 -6.02 2.21 26.34
N ASP A 258 -6.71 2.92 25.45
CA ASP A 258 -8.05 3.44 25.70
C ASP A 258 -9.14 2.40 25.39
N HIS A 259 -10.40 2.73 25.78
CA HIS A 259 -11.56 2.01 25.28
C HIS A 259 -11.71 2.18 23.78
N LYS A 260 -11.95 1.09 23.04
CA LYS A 260 -12.05 1.10 21.58
C LYS A 260 -13.44 0.76 21.10
N LEU A 261 -14.05 1.68 20.33
CA LEU A 261 -15.31 1.44 19.63
C LEU A 261 -15.09 0.39 18.53
N LEU A 262 -15.98 -0.60 18.46
CA LEU A 262 -15.98 -1.67 17.46
C LEU A 262 -17.25 -1.67 16.61
N LEU A 263 -18.42 -1.50 17.24
CA LEU A 263 -19.69 -1.32 16.53
C LEU A 263 -20.37 -0.05 17.01
N ARG A 264 -20.88 0.74 16.07
CA ARG A 264 -21.68 1.93 16.39
C ARG A 264 -23.04 1.55 16.95
N LYS A 265 -23.78 2.51 17.50
CA LYS A 265 -25.12 2.33 18.06
C LYS A 265 -26.13 1.71 17.09
N ASP A 266 -25.96 1.95 15.79
CA ASP A 266 -26.76 1.37 14.70
C ASP A 266 -26.27 -0.02 14.27
N GLY A 267 -25.25 -0.57 14.93
CA GLY A 267 -24.66 -1.87 14.64
C GLY A 267 -23.71 -1.89 13.46
N THR A 268 -23.35 -0.73 12.90
CA THR A 268 -22.38 -0.65 11.80
C THR A 268 -20.94 -0.78 12.31
N SER A 269 -20.09 -1.39 11.49
CA SER A 269 -18.67 -1.62 11.79
C SER A 269 -17.85 -0.33 11.63
N VAL A 270 -16.80 -0.21 12.42
CA VAL A 270 -15.71 0.77 12.23
C VAL A 270 -14.52 0.09 11.52
N TYR A 271 -13.51 0.87 11.10
CA TYR A 271 -12.33 0.34 10.41
C TYR A 271 -11.64 -0.80 11.18
N MET A 272 -11.49 -0.66 12.50
CA MET A 272 -10.90 -1.72 13.35
C MET A 272 -11.63 -3.06 13.20
N THR A 273 -12.95 -3.03 13.16
CA THR A 273 -13.78 -4.23 12.98
C THR A 273 -13.58 -4.86 11.59
N GLN A 274 -13.46 -4.02 10.57
CA GLN A 274 -13.19 -4.48 9.21
C GLN A 274 -11.82 -5.15 9.09
N ASP A 275 -10.80 -4.60 9.76
CA ASP A 275 -9.45 -5.18 9.79
C ASP A 275 -9.41 -6.53 10.52
N ILE A 276 -10.19 -6.69 11.60
CA ILE A 276 -10.37 -7.99 12.27
C ILE A 276 -10.95 -9.02 11.30
N GLY A 277 -11.96 -8.65 10.51
CA GLY A 277 -12.59 -9.52 9.52
C GLY A 277 -11.63 -9.91 8.39
N THR A 278 -10.89 -8.96 7.88
CA THR A 278 -9.89 -9.19 6.83
C THR A 278 -8.78 -10.10 7.33
N ALA A 279 -8.27 -9.89 8.54
CA ALA A 279 -7.28 -10.77 9.15
C ALA A 279 -7.79 -12.19 9.29
N LYS A 280 -9.03 -12.38 9.80
CA LYS A 280 -9.68 -13.69 9.89
C LYS A 280 -9.67 -14.42 8.53
N LEU A 281 -10.12 -13.77 7.47
CA LEU A 281 -10.19 -14.37 6.13
C LEU A 281 -8.82 -14.75 5.60
N ARG A 282 -7.80 -13.93 5.79
CA ARG A 282 -6.42 -14.20 5.34
C ARG A 282 -5.86 -15.47 5.96
N TYR A 283 -6.06 -15.66 7.25
CA TYR A 283 -5.61 -16.87 7.94
C TYR A 283 -6.47 -18.09 7.66
N GLN A 284 -7.68 -17.93 7.14
CA GLN A 284 -8.48 -19.02 6.57
C GLN A 284 -7.97 -19.42 5.18
N ASP A 285 -7.58 -18.45 4.35
CA ASP A 285 -7.12 -18.69 2.99
C ASP A 285 -5.70 -19.28 2.95
N TYR A 286 -4.84 -18.90 3.92
CA TYR A 286 -3.42 -19.27 3.93
C TYR A 286 -2.95 -19.66 5.33
N PRO A 287 -2.10 -20.70 5.48
CA PRO A 287 -1.47 -21.04 6.75
C PRO A 287 -0.30 -20.07 7.04
N ILE A 288 -0.63 -18.83 7.39
CA ILE A 288 0.33 -17.75 7.57
C ILE A 288 1.11 -17.95 8.86
N ASP A 289 2.45 -17.94 8.77
CA ASP A 289 3.34 -17.91 9.93
C ASP A 289 3.59 -16.47 10.39
N LYS A 290 3.66 -15.53 9.45
CA LYS A 290 3.86 -14.11 9.76
C LYS A 290 3.08 -13.21 8.81
N MET A 291 2.30 -12.28 9.38
CA MET A 291 1.59 -11.23 8.65
C MET A 291 2.31 -9.90 8.80
N ILE A 292 2.65 -9.26 7.68
CA ILE A 292 3.30 -7.95 7.63
C ILE A 292 2.39 -6.95 6.93
N TYR A 293 2.08 -5.86 7.64
CA TYR A 293 1.33 -4.72 7.10
C TYR A 293 2.29 -3.57 6.82
N VAL A 294 2.42 -3.19 5.55
CA VAL A 294 3.23 -2.04 5.13
C VAL A 294 2.35 -0.80 5.12
N VAL A 295 2.38 -0.03 6.20
CA VAL A 295 1.49 1.12 6.42
C VAL A 295 2.25 2.27 7.08
N GLY A 296 1.86 3.51 6.79
CA GLY A 296 2.48 4.71 7.34
C GLY A 296 2.43 4.76 8.88
N ASN A 297 3.42 5.43 9.46
CA ASN A 297 3.60 5.54 10.91
C ASN A 297 2.45 6.26 11.64
N GLU A 298 1.58 6.96 10.93
CA GLU A 298 0.34 7.55 11.49
C GLU A 298 -0.62 6.47 12.03
N GLN A 299 -0.45 5.20 11.60
CA GLN A 299 -1.29 4.07 12.01
C GLN A 299 -0.65 3.19 13.10
N ASN A 300 0.46 3.62 13.73
CA ASN A 300 1.13 2.84 14.77
C ASN A 300 0.18 2.41 15.89
N TYR A 301 -0.61 3.34 16.41
CA TYR A 301 -1.60 3.07 17.46
C TYR A 301 -2.69 2.09 16.98
N HIS A 302 -3.15 2.23 15.75
CA HIS A 302 -4.16 1.35 15.16
C HIS A 302 -3.69 -0.12 15.12
N PHE A 303 -2.47 -0.37 14.66
CA PHE A 303 -1.92 -1.74 14.59
C PHE A 303 -1.58 -2.32 15.97
N GLN A 304 -1.19 -1.50 16.94
CA GLN A 304 -1.05 -1.93 18.33
C GLN A 304 -2.39 -2.42 18.89
N VAL A 305 -3.45 -1.66 18.67
CA VAL A 305 -4.81 -2.03 19.07
C VAL A 305 -5.29 -3.29 18.35
N LEU A 306 -5.08 -3.37 17.03
CA LEU A 306 -5.47 -4.53 16.22
C LEU A 306 -4.82 -5.82 16.73
N SER A 307 -3.50 -5.81 16.96
CA SER A 307 -2.77 -6.94 17.50
C SER A 307 -3.34 -7.44 18.81
N LEU A 308 -3.61 -6.52 19.72
CA LEU A 308 -4.17 -6.83 21.03
C LEU A 308 -5.59 -7.39 20.94
N LEU A 309 -6.44 -6.82 20.09
CA LEU A 309 -7.81 -7.30 19.89
C LEU A 309 -7.84 -8.70 19.28
N LEU A 310 -6.99 -8.97 18.30
CA LEU A 310 -6.87 -10.30 17.69
C LEU A 310 -6.44 -11.35 18.72
N ASP A 311 -5.48 -11.03 19.58
CA ASP A 311 -5.05 -11.90 20.66
C ASP A 311 -6.19 -12.16 21.67
N LYS A 312 -6.88 -11.12 22.15
CA LYS A 312 -8.04 -11.24 23.07
C LYS A 312 -9.20 -12.04 22.45
N LEU A 313 -9.41 -11.95 21.15
CA LEU A 313 -10.41 -12.73 20.41
C LEU A 313 -9.99 -14.20 20.20
N GLY A 314 -8.82 -14.59 20.68
CA GLY A 314 -8.32 -15.97 20.69
C GLY A 314 -7.63 -16.38 19.41
N PHE A 315 -7.22 -15.44 18.57
CA PHE A 315 -6.36 -15.73 17.41
C PHE A 315 -4.92 -15.93 17.89
N LYS A 316 -4.37 -17.13 17.73
CA LYS A 316 -3.01 -17.48 18.18
C LYS A 316 -1.92 -16.63 17.57
N TRP A 317 -2.16 -16.11 16.38
CA TRP A 317 -1.29 -15.24 15.62
C TRP A 317 -1.51 -13.74 15.87
N GLY A 318 -2.42 -13.36 16.74
CA GLY A 318 -2.78 -11.96 16.99
C GLY A 318 -1.58 -11.09 17.39
N LYS A 319 -0.68 -11.63 18.24
CA LYS A 319 0.55 -10.94 18.68
C LYS A 319 1.69 -10.97 17.65
N ASP A 320 1.60 -11.81 16.62
CA ASP A 320 2.69 -12.04 15.67
C ASP A 320 2.58 -11.16 14.41
N LEU A 321 1.55 -10.33 14.32
CA LEU A 321 1.46 -9.36 13.24
C LEU A 321 2.58 -8.33 13.34
N VAL A 322 3.12 -7.94 12.19
CA VAL A 322 4.18 -6.95 12.09
C VAL A 322 3.65 -5.72 11.34
N HIS A 323 3.66 -4.58 11.98
CA HIS A 323 3.48 -3.31 11.31
C HIS A 323 4.85 -2.81 10.80
N PHE A 324 5.09 -2.98 9.49
CA PHE A 324 6.23 -2.33 8.84
C PHE A 324 5.89 -0.85 8.67
N SER A 325 6.13 -0.10 9.75
CA SER A 325 5.82 1.30 9.86
C SER A 325 6.84 2.14 9.09
N TYR A 326 6.37 3.01 8.20
CA TYR A 326 7.25 3.88 7.42
C TYR A 326 6.86 5.35 7.55
N GLY A 327 7.85 6.24 7.37
CA GLY A 327 7.66 7.69 7.38
C GLY A 327 7.01 8.19 6.11
N MET A 328 6.24 9.27 6.23
CA MET A 328 5.44 9.84 5.14
C MET A 328 6.31 10.55 4.10
N VAL A 329 5.79 10.66 2.87
CA VAL A 329 6.34 11.54 1.84
C VAL A 329 5.58 12.87 1.89
N GLU A 330 6.33 13.95 1.96
CA GLU A 330 5.81 15.30 2.00
C GLU A 330 6.38 16.11 0.82
N LEU A 331 5.64 17.10 0.37
CA LEU A 331 6.13 18.10 -0.58
C LEU A 331 6.84 19.23 0.17
N PRO A 332 7.67 20.06 -0.49
CA PRO A 332 8.29 21.23 0.15
C PRO A 332 7.27 22.17 0.82
N GLU A 333 6.06 22.24 0.28
CA GLU A 333 4.95 23.05 0.78
C GLU A 333 4.19 22.36 1.93
N GLY A 334 4.51 21.10 2.27
CA GLY A 334 3.90 20.34 3.35
C GLY A 334 3.16 19.07 2.88
N LYS A 335 2.20 18.60 3.69
CA LYS A 335 1.46 17.37 3.42
C LYS A 335 0.59 17.46 2.17
N MET A 336 0.57 16.40 1.37
CA MET A 336 -0.35 16.25 0.24
C MET A 336 -1.81 16.17 0.71
N LYS A 337 -2.71 16.87 0.02
CA LYS A 337 -4.15 16.86 0.33
C LYS A 337 -4.98 16.54 -0.91
N SER A 338 -5.46 15.32 -1.02
CA SER A 338 -6.23 14.82 -2.18
C SER A 338 -7.50 15.64 -2.46
N ARG A 339 -8.17 16.16 -1.40
CA ARG A 339 -9.39 16.97 -1.54
C ARG A 339 -9.13 18.37 -2.08
N GLU A 340 -7.92 18.87 -1.98
CA GLU A 340 -7.53 20.22 -2.39
C GLU A 340 -6.76 20.22 -3.73
N GLY A 341 -6.58 19.05 -4.37
CA GLY A 341 -5.85 18.92 -5.63
C GLY A 341 -4.34 19.15 -5.53
N THR A 342 -3.77 19.14 -4.31
CA THR A 342 -2.33 19.30 -4.06
C THR A 342 -1.64 17.94 -3.91
N VAL A 343 -2.00 16.98 -4.75
CA VAL A 343 -1.46 15.62 -4.76
C VAL A 343 -0.64 15.43 -6.01
N VAL A 344 0.55 14.85 -5.86
CA VAL A 344 1.34 14.42 -7.02
C VAL A 344 0.82 13.08 -7.48
N ASP A 345 0.17 13.07 -8.63
CA ASP A 345 -0.34 11.87 -9.28
C ASP A 345 0.79 10.90 -9.63
N ALA A 346 0.54 9.59 -9.48
CA ALA A 346 1.56 8.57 -9.69
C ALA A 346 1.95 8.45 -11.18
N ASP A 347 0.97 8.48 -12.07
CA ASP A 347 1.20 8.32 -13.51
C ASP A 347 1.90 9.55 -14.08
N ASP A 348 1.44 10.76 -13.70
CA ASP A 348 2.08 12.02 -14.09
C ASP A 348 3.54 12.08 -13.63
N LEU A 349 3.83 11.63 -12.41
CA LEU A 349 5.18 11.59 -11.88
C LEU A 349 6.07 10.60 -12.65
N MET A 350 5.55 9.43 -12.97
CA MET A 350 6.29 8.46 -13.80
C MET A 350 6.60 9.03 -15.17
N ASP A 351 5.63 9.71 -15.81
CA ASP A 351 5.82 10.38 -17.09
C ASP A 351 6.89 11.47 -17.01
N GLU A 352 6.86 12.30 -15.97
CA GLU A 352 7.86 13.36 -15.75
C GLU A 352 9.27 12.77 -15.61
N MET A 353 9.41 11.68 -14.86
CA MET A 353 10.71 11.01 -14.66
C MET A 353 11.24 10.39 -15.95
N VAL A 354 10.39 9.77 -16.75
CA VAL A 354 10.75 9.19 -18.06
C VAL A 354 11.16 10.28 -19.04
N ASN A 355 10.40 11.38 -19.11
CA ASN A 355 10.72 12.52 -19.97
C ASN A 355 12.05 13.19 -19.55
N THR A 356 12.31 13.30 -18.25
CA THR A 356 13.58 13.81 -17.74
C THR A 356 14.74 12.89 -18.11
N ALA A 357 14.57 11.58 -17.97
CA ALA A 357 15.58 10.59 -18.39
C ALA A 357 15.87 10.69 -19.88
N ARG A 358 14.83 10.89 -20.71
CA ARG A 358 14.96 11.08 -22.17
C ARG A 358 15.78 12.31 -22.48
N SER A 359 15.46 13.46 -21.88
CA SER A 359 16.16 14.72 -22.13
C SER A 359 17.64 14.65 -21.72
N VAL A 360 17.92 14.17 -20.51
CA VAL A 360 19.28 14.03 -19.99
C VAL A 360 20.11 13.05 -20.82
N SER A 361 19.53 11.90 -21.20
CA SER A 361 20.23 10.90 -22.01
C SER A 361 20.54 11.40 -23.42
N ALA A 362 19.63 12.18 -24.01
CA ALA A 362 19.85 12.81 -25.30
C ALA A 362 20.96 13.87 -25.24
N GLU A 363 20.96 14.75 -24.25
CA GLU A 363 22.00 15.77 -24.01
C GLU A 363 23.39 15.14 -23.86
N LEU A 364 23.45 13.96 -23.22
CA LEU A 364 24.70 13.22 -23.01
C LEU A 364 25.11 12.36 -24.25
N GLY A 365 24.37 12.39 -25.36
CA GLY A 365 24.61 11.60 -26.54
C GLY A 365 24.49 10.09 -26.32
N LYS A 366 23.75 9.66 -25.29
CA LYS A 366 23.59 8.24 -24.94
C LYS A 366 22.52 7.51 -25.75
N LEU A 367 21.74 8.25 -26.54
CA LEU A 367 20.68 7.72 -27.37
C LEU A 367 21.05 7.74 -28.87
N ASP A 368 22.27 8.16 -29.19
CA ASP A 368 22.75 8.26 -30.56
C ASP A 368 22.81 6.86 -31.21
N GLY A 369 22.13 6.72 -32.35
CA GLY A 369 22.05 5.46 -33.10
C GLY A 369 20.99 4.46 -32.60
N CYS A 370 20.24 4.78 -31.58
CA CYS A 370 19.12 3.97 -31.10
C CYS A 370 17.87 4.19 -31.96
N THR A 371 17.05 3.15 -32.12
CA THR A 371 15.71 3.29 -32.72
C THR A 371 14.75 4.00 -31.77
N PRO A 372 13.61 4.53 -32.22
CA PRO A 372 12.60 5.11 -31.36
C PRO A 372 12.13 4.16 -30.24
N GLU A 373 11.96 2.88 -30.58
CA GLU A 373 11.53 1.84 -29.63
C GLU A 373 12.58 1.58 -28.55
N GLU A 374 13.86 1.52 -28.93
CA GLU A 374 14.99 1.39 -27.98
C GLU A 374 15.09 2.63 -27.08
N ILE A 375 14.86 3.83 -27.61
CA ILE A 375 14.84 5.06 -26.83
C ILE A 375 13.72 5.01 -25.78
N ASP A 376 12.53 4.57 -26.17
CA ASP A 376 11.39 4.44 -25.26
C ASP A 376 11.69 3.44 -24.14
N GLU A 377 12.22 2.25 -24.46
CA GLU A 377 12.58 1.23 -23.47
C GLU A 377 13.67 1.71 -22.50
N ILE A 378 14.74 2.32 -23.03
CA ILE A 378 15.85 2.84 -22.23
C ILE A 378 15.36 3.93 -21.27
N THR A 379 14.59 4.89 -21.78
CA THR A 379 14.14 6.03 -20.98
C THR A 379 13.09 5.65 -19.94
N GLU A 380 12.20 4.69 -20.25
CA GLU A 380 11.29 4.11 -19.30
C GLU A 380 12.05 3.39 -18.17
N THR A 381 13.01 2.52 -18.53
CA THR A 381 13.82 1.79 -17.55
C THR A 381 14.61 2.72 -16.65
N VAL A 382 15.29 3.73 -17.21
CA VAL A 382 16.11 4.67 -16.44
C VAL A 382 15.25 5.60 -15.59
N GLY A 383 14.17 6.15 -16.16
CA GLY A 383 13.27 7.06 -15.46
C GLY A 383 12.58 6.41 -14.26
N LEU A 384 11.97 5.24 -14.48
CA LEU A 384 11.32 4.49 -13.39
C LEU A 384 12.34 3.94 -12.40
N GLY A 385 13.51 3.48 -12.85
CA GLY A 385 14.61 3.05 -11.97
C GLY A 385 15.08 4.17 -11.04
N ALA A 386 15.24 5.38 -11.57
CA ALA A 386 15.60 6.56 -10.78
C ALA A 386 14.55 6.91 -9.75
N LEU A 387 13.26 6.91 -10.12
CA LEU A 387 12.14 7.14 -9.20
C LEU A 387 12.11 6.11 -8.06
N LYS A 388 12.18 4.82 -8.41
CA LYS A 388 12.20 3.72 -7.43
C LYS A 388 13.38 3.86 -6.47
N TYR A 389 14.58 4.09 -6.99
CA TYR A 389 15.77 4.27 -6.17
C TYR A 389 15.64 5.46 -5.24
N PHE A 390 15.15 6.60 -5.76
CA PHE A 390 14.96 7.81 -4.94
C PHE A 390 14.03 7.57 -3.76
N LEU A 391 12.91 6.90 -3.98
CA LEU A 391 11.91 6.61 -2.93
C LEU A 391 12.40 5.57 -1.91
N LEU A 392 13.27 4.64 -2.33
CA LEU A 392 13.74 3.53 -1.50
C LEU A 392 15.07 3.80 -0.78
N LYS A 393 15.90 4.75 -1.24
CA LYS A 393 17.23 5.01 -0.66
C LYS A 393 17.19 5.60 0.75
N VAL A 394 16.07 6.18 1.15
CA VAL A 394 15.89 6.77 2.49
C VAL A 394 15.49 5.69 3.48
N ASP A 395 16.03 5.73 4.72
CA ASP A 395 15.57 4.85 5.81
C ASP A 395 14.04 4.86 5.85
N PRO A 396 13.38 3.69 5.74
CA PRO A 396 11.91 3.63 5.70
C PRO A 396 11.23 4.34 6.87
N ARG A 397 11.83 4.34 8.06
CA ARG A 397 11.27 4.95 9.27
C ARG A 397 11.26 6.48 9.25
N LYS A 398 12.03 7.11 8.35
CA LYS A 398 12.14 8.56 8.23
C LYS A 398 11.11 9.12 7.26
N ASN A 399 10.53 10.27 7.60
CA ASN A 399 9.83 11.08 6.61
C ASN A 399 10.83 11.54 5.53
N MET A 400 10.31 11.71 4.33
CA MET A 400 11.09 12.29 3.24
C MET A 400 10.33 13.43 2.58
N THR A 401 11.07 14.43 2.13
CA THR A 401 10.55 15.51 1.29
C THR A 401 10.86 15.16 -0.17
N PHE A 402 9.85 15.12 -0.99
CA PHE A 402 9.99 14.95 -2.43
C PHE A 402 9.89 16.32 -3.10
N ASN A 403 10.94 16.70 -3.84
CA ASN A 403 10.93 17.91 -4.65
C ASN A 403 10.98 17.47 -6.13
N PRO A 404 9.91 17.70 -6.90
CA PRO A 404 9.88 17.34 -8.31
C PRO A 404 10.73 18.26 -9.21
N LYS A 405 11.25 19.38 -8.67
CA LYS A 405 12.08 20.36 -9.41
C LYS A 405 13.56 20.06 -9.32
#